data_a10f45349f04c15febfe8c53e1bf7bcf
#
_entry.id   a10f45349f04c15febfe8c53e1bf7bcf
#
_cell.length_a   1.000
_cell.length_b   1.000
_cell.length_c   1.000
_cell.angle_alpha   90.00
_cell.angle_beta   90.00
_cell.angle_gamma   90.00
#
_symmetry.space_group_name_H-M   'P 1'
#
loop_
_entity.id
_entity.type
_entity.pdbx_description
1 polymer ?
#
loop_
_entity_poly.entity_id
_entity_poly.type
_entity_poly.pdbx_seq_one_letter_code
_entity_poly.pdbx_strand_id
1 'polypeptide(L)'
;MMKRVLLIFVSFIILGLEADNHEENSSGCDALNPVLGKTTVSIEHEGKNRSYRLYVPKNYKSDVPTPLIINFHGTGSNAEQQAIYSDMDSVADKKGFIHVNPQGLELDGRPVFNAGLTMQSPANKRDFSKAPRDDVDFAKTIVEDVSTKYCLNKKKVYSTGMSNGGRMSYRIGCEAADTFAAIAPVAGVLSLPPEKCQPTKAVPSIAFHGTWDLVSSYKKAGGFSTMGAVQMFSLWAKKNQCKGKPIVTFQGDKVSCESYLSCAEGAEIKFCTIDRGGHCWPGRLGFGSCRLGASSNINGSEMIVDFLLQFERS
;
A
#
# COMPACT_ATOMS: atom_id res chain seq x y z
N MET A 1 15.69 -80.60 -6.59
CA MET A 1 15.26 -79.69 -5.52
C MET A 1 15.28 -78.24 -6.11
N MET A 2 14.13 -77.77 -6.57
CA MET A 2 13.97 -76.44 -7.10
C MET A 2 13.44 -75.46 -6.02
N LYS A 3 14.23 -74.48 -5.61
CA LYS A 3 13.78 -73.43 -4.68
C LYS A 3 13.01 -72.39 -5.48
N ARG A 4 11.71 -72.23 -5.21
CA ARG A 4 10.88 -71.11 -5.70
C ARG A 4 11.19 -69.86 -4.90
N VAL A 5 11.64 -68.82 -5.58
CA VAL A 5 11.80 -67.48 -5.01
C VAL A 5 10.46 -66.77 -5.20
N LEU A 6 9.84 -66.34 -4.11
CA LEU A 6 8.61 -65.56 -4.09
C LEU A 6 8.99 -64.08 -4.12
N LEU A 7 8.74 -63.42 -5.23
CA LEU A 7 8.87 -61.96 -5.36
C LEU A 7 7.61 -61.26 -4.80
N ILE A 8 7.77 -60.57 -3.68
CA ILE A 8 6.72 -59.71 -3.10
C ILE A 8 6.84 -58.35 -3.77
N PHE A 9 5.85 -57.98 -4.58
CA PHE A 9 5.70 -56.65 -5.08
C PHE A 9 5.06 -55.77 -3.97
N VAL A 10 5.86 -54.86 -3.41
CA VAL A 10 5.34 -53.80 -2.53
C VAL A 10 4.94 -52.63 -3.41
N SER A 11 3.64 -52.44 -3.61
CA SER A 11 3.08 -51.25 -4.26
C SER A 11 3.14 -50.09 -3.29
N PHE A 12 4.04 -49.16 -3.51
CA PHE A 12 4.01 -47.85 -2.84
C PHE A 12 2.83 -47.03 -3.43
N ILE A 13 1.76 -46.88 -2.68
CA ILE A 13 0.74 -45.87 -2.93
C ILE A 13 1.36 -44.56 -2.52
N ILE A 14 1.76 -43.77 -3.50
CA ILE A 14 2.10 -42.36 -3.31
C ILE A 14 0.74 -41.65 -3.10
N LEU A 15 0.34 -41.45 -1.84
CA LEU A 15 -0.65 -40.42 -1.52
C LEU A 15 0.00 -39.08 -1.83
N GLY A 16 -0.38 -38.50 -2.96
CA GLY A 16 -0.12 -37.09 -3.23
C GLY A 16 -0.79 -36.28 -2.14
N LEU A 17 0.01 -35.66 -1.28
CA LEU A 17 -0.43 -34.54 -0.48
C LEU A 17 -0.76 -33.41 -1.46
N GLU A 18 -2.05 -33.30 -1.86
CA GLU A 18 -2.58 -32.04 -2.31
C GLU A 18 -2.51 -31.12 -1.09
N ALA A 19 -1.47 -30.30 -1.03
CA ALA A 19 -1.39 -29.23 -0.06
C ALA A 19 -2.62 -28.34 -0.25
N ASP A 20 -3.43 -28.20 0.79
CA ASP A 20 -4.62 -27.37 0.80
C ASP A 20 -4.27 -25.93 0.42
N ASN A 21 -4.51 -25.57 -0.84
CA ASN A 21 -4.47 -24.19 -1.33
C ASN A 21 -5.66 -23.34 -0.80
N HIS A 22 -6.44 -23.88 0.14
CA HIS A 22 -7.63 -23.22 0.69
C HIS A 22 -7.35 -22.08 1.68
N GLU A 23 -6.16 -22.01 2.31
CA GLU A 23 -5.82 -20.91 3.23
C GLU A 23 -5.43 -19.60 2.52
N GLU A 24 -5.07 -19.63 1.24
CA GLU A 24 -4.56 -18.47 0.49
C GLU A 24 -5.67 -17.66 -0.18
N ASN A 25 -6.81 -18.26 -0.46
CA ASN A 25 -7.97 -17.61 -1.08
C ASN A 25 -9.00 -17.21 -0.02
N SER A 26 -9.70 -16.13 -0.32
CA SER A 26 -10.74 -15.62 0.58
C SER A 26 -12.03 -16.44 0.50
N SER A 27 -12.84 -16.41 1.58
CA SER A 27 -14.15 -17.07 1.61
C SER A 27 -15.17 -16.44 0.65
N GLY A 28 -14.88 -15.27 0.07
CA GLY A 28 -15.71 -14.62 -0.94
C GLY A 28 -15.51 -15.14 -2.37
N CYS A 29 -14.67 -16.18 -2.56
CA CYS A 29 -14.57 -16.82 -3.87
C CYS A 29 -15.86 -17.56 -4.20
N ASP A 30 -16.21 -17.59 -5.49
CA ASP A 30 -17.46 -18.15 -6.03
C ASP A 30 -18.74 -17.44 -5.56
N ALA A 31 -18.62 -16.23 -5.03
CA ALA A 31 -19.78 -15.41 -4.66
C ALA A 31 -20.68 -15.17 -5.88
N LEU A 32 -21.97 -15.46 -5.70
CA LEU A 32 -22.96 -15.23 -6.74
C LEU A 32 -23.28 -13.72 -6.84
N ASN A 33 -23.32 -13.19 -8.07
CA ASN A 33 -23.70 -11.81 -8.35
C ASN A 33 -22.88 -10.75 -7.59
N PRO A 34 -21.53 -10.71 -7.72
CA PRO A 34 -20.71 -9.69 -7.09
C PRO A 34 -21.11 -8.29 -7.58
N VAL A 35 -21.14 -7.32 -6.67
CA VAL A 35 -21.42 -5.91 -7.04
C VAL A 35 -20.16 -5.32 -7.65
N LEU A 36 -20.21 -5.00 -8.95
CA LEU A 36 -19.12 -4.35 -9.69
C LEU A 36 -19.20 -2.83 -9.60
N GLY A 37 -18.08 -2.16 -9.87
CA GLY A 37 -17.99 -0.71 -9.86
C GLY A 37 -17.89 -0.14 -8.44
N LYS A 38 -18.41 1.07 -8.29
CA LYS A 38 -18.28 1.86 -7.06
C LYS A 38 -19.39 1.57 -6.05
N THR A 39 -19.02 1.33 -4.80
CA THR A 39 -19.92 1.20 -3.64
C THR A 39 -19.30 1.85 -2.42
N THR A 40 -20.11 2.40 -1.52
CA THR A 40 -19.67 2.82 -0.17
C THR A 40 -20.10 1.78 0.83
N VAL A 41 -19.16 1.30 1.63
CA VAL A 41 -19.38 0.28 2.64
C VAL A 41 -19.21 0.90 4.02
N SER A 42 -20.10 0.60 4.95
CA SER A 42 -19.99 0.96 6.36
C SER A 42 -19.75 -0.28 7.19
N ILE A 43 -18.79 -0.20 8.10
CA ILE A 43 -18.45 -1.28 9.05
C ILE A 43 -18.29 -0.71 10.46
N GLU A 44 -18.59 -1.50 11.46
CA GLU A 44 -18.25 -1.15 12.84
C GLU A 44 -16.79 -1.55 13.12
N HIS A 45 -16.05 -0.63 13.73
CA HIS A 45 -14.66 -0.86 14.12
C HIS A 45 -14.36 -0.08 15.40
N GLU A 46 -13.89 -0.76 16.44
CA GLU A 46 -13.64 -0.18 17.78
C GLU A 46 -14.83 0.65 18.33
N GLY A 47 -16.07 0.15 18.18
CA GLY A 47 -17.29 0.82 18.62
C GLY A 47 -17.62 2.10 17.84
N LYS A 48 -17.05 2.28 16.65
CA LYS A 48 -17.29 3.44 15.79
C LYS A 48 -17.77 2.97 14.42
N ASN A 49 -18.75 3.68 13.87
CA ASN A 49 -19.12 3.49 12.47
C ASN A 49 -18.01 4.07 11.56
N ARG A 50 -17.31 3.20 10.85
CA ARG A 50 -16.28 3.55 9.87
C ARG A 50 -16.79 3.23 8.47
N SER A 51 -16.23 3.88 7.48
CA SER A 51 -16.60 3.61 6.09
C SER A 51 -15.39 3.56 5.17
N TYR A 52 -15.58 2.91 4.05
CA TYR A 52 -14.64 2.95 2.94
C TYR A 52 -15.39 2.92 1.60
N ARG A 53 -14.78 3.52 0.60
CA ARG A 53 -15.20 3.41 -0.78
C ARG A 53 -14.54 2.18 -1.40
N LEU A 54 -15.36 1.31 -1.97
CA LEU A 54 -14.93 0.11 -2.68
C LEU A 54 -15.13 0.32 -4.18
N TYR A 55 -14.16 -0.07 -4.98
CA TYR A 55 -14.28 -0.21 -6.42
C TYR A 55 -13.87 -1.61 -6.87
N VAL A 56 -14.80 -2.33 -7.47
CA VAL A 56 -14.56 -3.66 -8.06
C VAL A 56 -14.46 -3.49 -9.56
N PRO A 57 -13.36 -3.89 -10.21
CA PRO A 57 -13.14 -3.63 -11.63
C PRO A 57 -14.17 -4.40 -12.50
N LYS A 58 -14.45 -3.85 -13.68
CA LYS A 58 -15.47 -4.40 -14.61
C LYS A 58 -15.14 -5.81 -15.10
N ASN A 59 -13.86 -6.16 -15.11
CA ASN A 59 -13.35 -7.47 -15.53
C ASN A 59 -13.17 -8.45 -14.37
N TYR A 60 -13.64 -8.12 -13.15
CA TYR A 60 -13.58 -9.00 -11.99
C TYR A 60 -14.34 -10.32 -12.26
N LYS A 61 -13.77 -11.42 -11.76
CA LYS A 61 -14.37 -12.76 -11.78
C LYS A 61 -14.34 -13.35 -10.39
N SER A 62 -15.46 -13.89 -9.93
CA SER A 62 -15.61 -14.41 -8.57
C SER A 62 -14.82 -15.69 -8.29
N ASP A 63 -14.36 -16.38 -9.33
CA ASP A 63 -13.54 -17.60 -9.29
C ASP A 63 -12.03 -17.33 -9.44
N VAL A 64 -11.62 -16.04 -9.60
CA VAL A 64 -10.21 -15.66 -9.81
C VAL A 64 -9.71 -14.82 -8.64
N PRO A 65 -8.74 -15.32 -7.86
CA PRO A 65 -8.15 -14.57 -6.75
C PRO A 65 -7.55 -13.23 -7.22
N THR A 66 -8.14 -12.13 -6.75
CA THR A 66 -7.88 -10.77 -7.23
C THR A 66 -7.06 -9.98 -6.21
N PRO A 67 -6.02 -9.24 -6.62
CA PRO A 67 -5.26 -8.35 -5.73
C PRO A 67 -6.11 -7.23 -5.13
N LEU A 68 -5.73 -6.73 -3.93
CA LEU A 68 -6.37 -5.60 -3.26
C LEU A 68 -5.37 -4.46 -3.05
N ILE A 69 -5.76 -3.23 -3.42
CA ILE A 69 -4.99 -2.01 -3.12
C ILE A 69 -5.82 -1.09 -2.23
N ILE A 70 -5.31 -0.79 -1.03
CA ILE A 70 -5.90 0.21 -0.13
C ILE A 70 -5.17 1.53 -0.32
N ASN A 71 -5.90 2.59 -0.67
CA ASN A 71 -5.39 3.91 -1.02
C ASN A 71 -5.91 4.99 -0.09
N PHE A 72 -5.09 5.41 0.86
CA PHE A 72 -5.42 6.35 1.93
C PHE A 72 -5.35 7.81 1.48
N HIS A 73 -6.36 8.61 1.82
CA HIS A 73 -6.41 10.05 1.50
C HIS A 73 -5.47 10.89 2.38
N GLY A 74 -5.17 12.10 1.91
CA GLY A 74 -4.44 13.11 2.67
C GLY A 74 -5.32 13.78 3.73
N THR A 75 -4.68 14.52 4.66
CA THR A 75 -5.36 15.30 5.69
C THR A 75 -6.39 16.27 5.12
N GLY A 76 -7.61 16.24 5.64
CA GLY A 76 -8.70 17.14 5.24
C GLY A 76 -9.34 16.79 3.88
N SER A 77 -8.92 15.67 3.27
CA SER A 77 -9.53 15.07 2.09
C SER A 77 -10.50 13.95 2.54
N ASN A 78 -10.98 13.15 1.60
CA ASN A 78 -11.90 12.04 1.85
C ASN A 78 -11.68 10.91 0.84
N ALA A 79 -12.37 9.79 1.05
CA ALA A 79 -12.27 8.58 0.23
C ALA A 79 -12.57 8.84 -1.27
N GLU A 80 -13.63 9.59 -1.58
CA GLU A 80 -14.02 9.89 -2.95
C GLU A 80 -13.02 10.81 -3.66
N GLN A 81 -12.54 11.87 -2.97
CA GLN A 81 -11.54 12.78 -3.52
C GLN A 81 -10.22 12.05 -3.81
N GLN A 82 -9.82 11.11 -2.95
CA GLN A 82 -8.60 10.33 -3.18
C GLN A 82 -8.73 9.41 -4.40
N ALA A 83 -9.90 8.79 -4.59
CA ALA A 83 -10.17 7.97 -5.76
C ALA A 83 -10.10 8.78 -7.06
N ILE A 84 -10.75 9.94 -7.11
CA ILE A 84 -10.73 10.87 -8.25
C ILE A 84 -9.30 11.37 -8.50
N TYR A 85 -8.61 11.74 -7.42
CA TYR A 85 -7.28 12.33 -7.50
C TYR A 85 -6.23 11.35 -8.01
N SER A 86 -6.28 10.10 -7.57
CA SER A 86 -5.36 9.05 -8.03
C SER A 86 -5.76 8.43 -9.36
N ASP A 87 -7.05 8.46 -9.73
CA ASP A 87 -7.63 7.77 -10.91
C ASP A 87 -7.32 6.26 -10.92
N MET A 88 -7.19 5.67 -9.74
CA MET A 88 -6.86 4.26 -9.63
C MET A 88 -7.97 3.33 -10.09
N ASP A 89 -9.24 3.77 -10.11
CA ASP A 89 -10.34 2.99 -10.66
C ASP A 89 -10.12 2.64 -12.14
N SER A 90 -9.66 3.64 -12.93
CA SER A 90 -9.32 3.41 -14.35
C SER A 90 -8.17 2.42 -14.52
N VAL A 91 -7.19 2.45 -13.60
CA VAL A 91 -6.09 1.48 -13.59
C VAL A 91 -6.56 0.11 -13.12
N ALA A 92 -7.51 0.04 -12.16
CA ALA A 92 -8.12 -1.20 -11.71
C ALA A 92 -8.84 -1.93 -12.84
N ASP A 93 -9.60 -1.22 -13.68
CA ASP A 93 -10.23 -1.79 -14.87
C ASP A 93 -9.21 -2.36 -15.88
N LYS A 94 -8.02 -1.75 -15.99
CA LYS A 94 -6.97 -2.21 -16.91
C LYS A 94 -6.15 -3.38 -16.37
N LYS A 95 -5.82 -3.35 -15.07
CA LYS A 95 -4.84 -4.25 -14.45
C LYS A 95 -5.47 -5.38 -13.61
N GLY A 96 -6.77 -5.31 -13.30
CA GLY A 96 -7.52 -6.34 -12.59
C GLY A 96 -7.18 -6.42 -11.10
N PHE A 97 -7.50 -5.39 -10.33
CA PHE A 97 -7.40 -5.39 -8.86
C PHE A 97 -8.61 -4.69 -8.23
N ILE A 98 -8.94 -5.06 -7.00
CA ILE A 98 -9.95 -4.36 -6.20
C ILE A 98 -9.30 -3.14 -5.55
N HIS A 99 -9.94 -1.97 -5.67
CA HIS A 99 -9.45 -0.70 -5.14
C HIS A 99 -10.32 -0.22 -3.99
N VAL A 100 -9.70 0.11 -2.86
CA VAL A 100 -10.37 0.61 -1.66
C VAL A 100 -9.80 1.94 -1.23
N ASN A 101 -10.69 2.89 -0.93
CA ASN A 101 -10.32 4.15 -0.28
C ASN A 101 -11.00 4.21 1.09
N PRO A 102 -10.25 4.02 2.20
CA PRO A 102 -10.79 4.22 3.53
C PRO A 102 -11.16 5.68 3.80
N GLN A 103 -12.19 5.91 4.64
CA GLN A 103 -12.51 7.22 5.17
C GLN A 103 -11.86 7.43 6.53
N GLY A 104 -10.99 8.43 6.64
CA GLY A 104 -10.41 8.86 7.90
C GLY A 104 -11.45 9.49 8.82
N LEU A 105 -11.33 9.25 10.13
CA LEU A 105 -12.15 9.96 11.12
C LEU A 105 -11.66 11.39 11.28
N GLU A 106 -12.57 12.26 11.72
CA GLU A 106 -12.24 13.65 12.01
C GLU A 106 -11.35 13.78 13.27
N LEU A 107 -10.39 14.68 13.16
CA LEU A 107 -9.62 15.22 14.28
C LEU A 107 -9.45 16.72 14.04
N ASP A 108 -9.91 17.53 14.99
CA ASP A 108 -9.95 18.99 14.88
C ASP A 108 -10.64 19.46 13.57
N GLY A 109 -11.80 18.89 13.25
CA GLY A 109 -12.63 19.24 12.11
C GLY A 109 -12.04 18.82 10.74
N ARG A 110 -11.07 17.91 10.70
CA ARG A 110 -10.46 17.40 9.46
C ARG A 110 -10.35 15.89 9.45
N PRO A 111 -10.83 15.21 8.40
CA PRO A 111 -10.61 13.80 8.23
C PRO A 111 -9.10 13.50 8.12
N VAL A 112 -8.64 12.49 8.87
CA VAL A 112 -7.22 12.13 8.95
C VAL A 112 -7.07 10.71 9.48
N PHE A 113 -5.97 10.05 9.13
CA PHE A 113 -5.56 8.77 9.71
C PHE A 113 -4.52 8.98 10.80
N ASN A 114 -4.56 8.15 11.84
CA ASN A 114 -3.49 8.03 12.81
C ASN A 114 -2.29 7.32 12.18
N ALA A 115 -1.44 8.08 11.53
CA ALA A 115 -0.21 7.57 10.91
C ALA A 115 0.98 7.52 11.90
N GLY A 116 0.73 7.59 13.20
CA GLY A 116 1.73 7.33 14.25
C GLY A 116 2.39 8.53 14.89
N LEU A 117 1.95 9.77 14.64
CA LEU A 117 2.50 10.92 15.35
C LEU A 117 1.45 11.90 15.83
N THR A 118 1.69 12.36 17.05
CA THR A 118 1.56 13.78 17.36
C THR A 118 2.38 14.56 16.32
N MET A 119 1.73 15.13 15.31
CA MET A 119 2.41 16.02 14.37
C MET A 119 2.85 17.28 15.15
N GLN A 120 4.05 17.23 15.67
CA GLN A 120 4.67 18.38 16.32
C GLN A 120 5.24 19.34 15.25
N SER A 121 4.33 20.05 14.60
CA SER A 121 4.69 21.36 14.05
C SER A 121 4.29 22.41 15.10
N PRO A 122 5.07 23.46 15.32
CA PRO A 122 4.64 24.60 16.15
C PRO A 122 3.27 25.16 15.74
N ALA A 123 2.88 24.98 14.47
CA ALA A 123 1.60 25.44 13.92
C ALA A 123 0.47 24.40 13.94
N ASN A 124 0.71 23.13 14.27
CA ASN A 124 -0.31 22.08 14.13
C ASN A 124 -0.03 20.89 15.06
N LYS A 125 -0.29 21.03 16.33
CA LYS A 125 -0.20 19.95 17.32
C LYS A 125 -1.47 19.10 17.24
N ARG A 126 -1.48 18.08 16.38
CA ARG A 126 -2.53 17.07 16.39
C ARG A 126 -2.18 16.00 17.41
N ASP A 127 -2.99 15.92 18.43
CA ASP A 127 -2.83 14.97 19.51
C ASP A 127 -3.84 13.83 19.34
N PHE A 128 -3.37 12.71 18.76
CA PHE A 128 -4.19 11.51 18.64
C PHE A 128 -4.52 10.83 19.97
N SER A 129 -3.88 11.23 21.08
CA SER A 129 -4.26 10.74 22.41
C SER A 129 -5.70 11.17 22.79
N LYS A 130 -6.18 12.30 22.23
CA LYS A 130 -7.55 12.81 22.46
C LYS A 130 -8.61 12.09 21.64
N ALA A 131 -8.24 11.37 20.60
CA ALA A 131 -9.12 10.57 19.75
C ALA A 131 -8.41 9.27 19.38
N PRO A 132 -8.18 8.38 20.36
CA PRO A 132 -7.47 7.13 20.12
C PRO A 132 -8.21 6.30 19.08
N ARG A 133 -7.46 5.78 18.12
CA ARG A 133 -7.94 4.90 17.07
C ARG A 133 -6.77 4.13 16.45
N ASP A 134 -7.04 2.91 16.06
CA ASP A 134 -6.09 2.10 15.33
C ASP A 134 -6.48 2.00 13.84
N ASP A 135 -5.87 2.88 13.03
CA ASP A 135 -6.11 2.86 11.58
C ASP A 135 -5.32 1.75 10.86
N VAL A 136 -4.35 1.10 11.53
CA VAL A 136 -3.71 -0.11 11.01
C VAL A 136 -4.66 -1.29 11.15
N ASP A 137 -5.26 -1.46 12.32
CA ASP A 137 -6.25 -2.50 12.55
C ASP A 137 -7.52 -2.28 11.70
N PHE A 138 -7.93 -1.03 11.51
CA PHE A 138 -9.00 -0.70 10.57
C PHE A 138 -8.68 -1.13 9.14
N ALA A 139 -7.44 -0.95 8.68
CA ALA A 139 -7.02 -1.43 7.35
C ALA A 139 -7.08 -2.97 7.25
N LYS A 140 -6.66 -3.69 8.30
CA LYS A 140 -6.79 -5.16 8.38
C LYS A 140 -8.26 -5.58 8.37
N THR A 141 -9.11 -4.90 9.12
CA THR A 141 -10.57 -5.13 9.15
C THR A 141 -11.19 -4.97 7.76
N ILE A 142 -10.76 -3.96 6.99
CA ILE A 142 -11.20 -3.78 5.59
C ILE A 142 -10.77 -4.97 4.71
N VAL A 143 -9.54 -5.46 4.86
CA VAL A 143 -9.07 -6.64 4.11
C VAL A 143 -9.96 -7.85 4.39
N GLU A 144 -10.27 -8.11 5.65
CA GLU A 144 -11.14 -9.22 6.03
C GLU A 144 -12.58 -9.01 5.53
N ASP A 145 -13.16 -7.82 5.70
CA ASP A 145 -14.52 -7.53 5.22
C ASP A 145 -14.64 -7.70 3.69
N VAL A 146 -13.66 -7.22 2.91
CA VAL A 146 -13.64 -7.42 1.45
C VAL A 146 -13.43 -8.90 1.12
N SER A 147 -12.61 -9.63 1.88
CA SER A 147 -12.31 -11.04 1.64
C SER A 147 -13.51 -11.97 1.87
N THR A 148 -14.50 -11.55 2.65
CA THR A 148 -15.76 -12.32 2.83
C THR A 148 -16.74 -12.14 1.66
N LYS A 149 -16.55 -11.11 0.83
CA LYS A 149 -17.49 -10.70 -0.22
C LYS A 149 -16.96 -10.93 -1.63
N TYR A 150 -15.63 -10.94 -1.78
CA TYR A 150 -14.94 -11.03 -3.06
C TYR A 150 -13.78 -12.01 -3.00
N CYS A 151 -13.47 -12.68 -4.12
CA CYS A 151 -12.33 -13.56 -4.23
C CYS A 151 -11.03 -12.76 -4.23
N LEU A 152 -10.41 -12.63 -3.06
CA LEU A 152 -9.13 -11.96 -2.88
C LEU A 152 -7.96 -12.95 -2.91
N ASN A 153 -6.87 -12.53 -3.56
CA ASN A 153 -5.55 -13.09 -3.29
C ASN A 153 -4.99 -12.42 -2.04
N LYS A 154 -5.11 -13.09 -0.87
CA LYS A 154 -4.63 -12.54 0.41
C LYS A 154 -3.11 -12.34 0.47
N LYS A 155 -2.33 -12.95 -0.46
CA LYS A 155 -0.90 -12.67 -0.61
C LYS A 155 -0.62 -11.40 -1.39
N LYS A 156 -1.60 -10.85 -2.11
CA LYS A 156 -1.48 -9.65 -2.96
C LYS A 156 -2.34 -8.50 -2.44
N VAL A 157 -2.07 -8.10 -1.20
CA VAL A 157 -2.69 -6.95 -0.54
C VAL A 157 -1.65 -5.84 -0.40
N TYR A 158 -2.00 -4.64 -0.82
CA TYR A 158 -1.06 -3.52 -0.91
C TYR A 158 -1.62 -2.24 -0.32
N SER A 159 -0.72 -1.36 0.11
CA SER A 159 -1.08 -0.05 0.66
C SER A 159 -0.43 1.08 -0.15
N THR A 160 -1.22 2.09 -0.46
CA THR A 160 -0.76 3.35 -1.02
C THR A 160 -1.52 4.52 -0.39
N GLY A 161 -1.11 5.74 -0.67
CA GLY A 161 -1.81 6.92 -0.23
C GLY A 161 -0.97 8.17 -0.37
N MET A 162 -1.61 9.33 -0.23
CA MET A 162 -0.95 10.62 -0.37
C MET A 162 -0.82 11.35 0.96
N SER A 163 0.28 12.06 1.19
CA SER A 163 0.46 12.94 2.35
C SER A 163 0.28 12.18 3.68
N ASN A 164 -0.76 12.46 4.45
CA ASN A 164 -1.13 11.67 5.62
C ASN A 164 -1.37 10.19 5.24
N GLY A 165 -2.00 9.91 4.09
CA GLY A 165 -2.17 8.56 3.55
C GLY A 165 -0.84 7.89 3.18
N GLY A 166 0.13 8.64 2.65
CA GLY A 166 1.49 8.14 2.39
C GLY A 166 2.24 7.81 3.68
N ARG A 167 2.04 8.61 4.74
CA ARG A 167 2.54 8.32 6.10
C ARG A 167 1.88 7.06 6.66
N MET A 168 0.56 6.91 6.43
CA MET A 168 -0.18 5.72 6.83
C MET A 168 0.33 4.48 6.12
N SER A 169 0.67 4.55 4.82
CA SER A 169 1.27 3.45 4.09
C SER A 169 2.63 3.02 4.67
N TYR A 170 3.48 3.96 5.10
CA TYR A 170 4.70 3.60 5.84
C TYR A 170 4.38 2.93 7.18
N ARG A 171 3.39 3.43 7.93
CA ARG A 171 2.97 2.79 9.19
C ARG A 171 2.46 1.37 8.95
N ILE A 172 1.66 1.14 7.91
CA ILE A 172 1.23 -0.20 7.46
C ILE A 172 2.44 -1.09 7.21
N GLY A 173 3.45 -0.62 6.48
CA GLY A 173 4.68 -1.37 6.26
C GLY A 173 5.45 -1.69 7.54
N CYS A 174 5.35 -0.86 8.59
CA CYS A 174 5.99 -1.11 9.87
C CYS A 174 5.24 -2.13 10.74
N GLU A 175 3.89 -2.08 10.74
CA GLU A 175 3.06 -2.74 11.76
C GLU A 175 2.18 -3.86 11.20
N ALA A 176 2.09 -3.99 9.86
CA ALA A 176 1.22 -4.96 9.18
C ALA A 176 1.91 -5.65 7.98
N ALA A 177 3.22 -5.90 8.06
CA ALA A 177 3.98 -6.62 7.04
C ALA A 177 3.52 -8.09 6.89
N ASP A 178 2.77 -8.60 7.85
CA ASP A 178 2.09 -9.90 7.82
C ASP A 178 0.82 -9.91 6.95
N THR A 179 0.27 -8.75 6.63
CA THR A 179 -0.95 -8.60 5.84
C THR A 179 -0.67 -7.94 4.49
N PHE A 180 0.23 -6.96 4.44
CA PHE A 180 0.52 -6.17 3.25
C PHE A 180 1.85 -6.58 2.61
N ALA A 181 1.80 -6.99 1.34
CA ALA A 181 2.96 -7.47 0.58
C ALA A 181 3.92 -6.36 0.15
N ALA A 182 3.42 -5.16 -0.13
CA ALA A 182 4.23 -4.00 -0.53
C ALA A 182 3.48 -2.69 -0.29
N ILE A 183 4.22 -1.56 -0.28
CA ILE A 183 3.65 -0.23 -0.06
C ILE A 183 4.07 0.76 -1.16
N ALA A 184 3.23 1.78 -1.39
CA ALA A 184 3.52 2.84 -2.36
C ALA A 184 3.17 4.24 -1.80
N PRO A 185 3.97 4.80 -0.88
CA PRO A 185 3.72 6.10 -0.28
C PRO A 185 3.98 7.26 -1.26
N VAL A 186 3.06 8.23 -1.33
CA VAL A 186 3.16 9.43 -2.15
C VAL A 186 3.22 10.68 -1.26
N ALA A 187 4.23 11.53 -1.45
CA ALA A 187 4.41 12.81 -0.76
C ALA A 187 4.28 12.68 0.78
N GLY A 188 4.71 11.55 1.33
CA GLY A 188 4.69 11.25 2.76
C GLY A 188 6.02 10.65 3.21
N VAL A 189 6.34 10.77 4.49
CA VAL A 189 7.47 10.11 5.14
C VAL A 189 6.98 9.47 6.42
N LEU A 190 7.70 8.49 6.95
CA LEU A 190 7.35 7.83 8.20
C LEU A 190 7.12 8.86 9.32
N SER A 191 6.03 8.70 10.03
CA SER A 191 5.67 9.54 11.17
C SER A 191 5.95 8.90 12.53
N LEU A 192 6.22 7.61 12.56
CA LEU A 192 6.71 6.92 13.77
C LEU A 192 8.18 7.26 14.00
N PRO A 193 8.62 7.28 15.27
CA PRO A 193 10.05 7.19 15.58
C PRO A 193 10.66 5.96 14.89
N PRO A 194 11.82 6.08 14.23
CA PRO A 194 12.42 4.98 13.48
C PRO A 194 12.61 3.68 14.28
N GLU A 195 12.86 3.78 15.57
CA GLU A 195 13.03 2.65 16.50
C GLU A 195 11.71 1.89 16.76
N LYS A 196 10.57 2.55 16.60
CA LYS A 196 9.23 1.92 16.72
C LYS A 196 8.77 1.24 15.43
N CYS A 197 9.41 1.53 14.31
CA CYS A 197 9.14 0.87 13.04
C CYS A 197 10.00 -0.39 12.90
N GLN A 198 9.44 -1.55 13.16
CA GLN A 198 10.14 -2.84 13.11
C GLN A 198 9.31 -3.85 12.31
N PRO A 199 9.33 -3.76 10.97
CA PRO A 199 8.59 -4.69 10.14
C PRO A 199 9.09 -6.12 10.37
N THR A 200 8.16 -7.06 10.50
CA THR A 200 8.45 -8.48 10.75
C THR A 200 9.02 -9.20 9.52
N LYS A 201 8.82 -8.63 8.34
CA LYS A 201 9.31 -9.09 7.04
C LYS A 201 9.86 -7.92 6.24
N ALA A 202 10.61 -8.20 5.18
CA ALA A 202 10.98 -7.17 4.22
C ALA A 202 9.72 -6.65 3.49
N VAL A 203 9.62 -5.33 3.32
CA VAL A 203 8.46 -4.68 2.69
C VAL A 203 8.92 -3.87 1.48
N PRO A 204 8.75 -4.41 0.26
CA PRO A 204 9.02 -3.68 -0.98
C PRO A 204 8.28 -2.35 -1.02
N SER A 205 8.91 -1.33 -1.59
CA SER A 205 8.25 -0.02 -1.69
C SER A 205 8.63 0.75 -2.94
N ILE A 206 7.64 1.48 -3.51
CA ILE A 206 7.87 2.56 -4.45
C ILE A 206 7.35 3.86 -3.86
N ALA A 207 8.22 4.83 -3.64
CA ALA A 207 7.83 6.12 -3.08
C ALA A 207 8.00 7.24 -4.11
N PHE A 208 7.06 8.19 -4.14
CA PHE A 208 7.12 9.37 -5.01
C PHE A 208 7.20 10.65 -4.19
N HIS A 209 8.11 11.55 -4.56
CA HIS A 209 8.25 12.83 -3.87
C HIS A 209 8.73 13.95 -4.79
N GLY A 210 8.10 15.12 -4.65
CA GLY A 210 8.49 16.32 -5.37
C GLY A 210 9.65 17.07 -4.68
N THR A 211 10.60 17.60 -5.46
CA THR A 211 11.75 18.36 -4.90
C THR A 211 11.34 19.71 -4.31
N TRP A 212 10.17 20.24 -4.71
CA TRP A 212 9.57 21.49 -4.21
C TRP A 212 8.39 21.25 -3.27
N ASP A 213 8.28 20.06 -2.68
CA ASP A 213 7.27 19.80 -1.67
C ASP A 213 7.59 20.58 -0.38
N LEU A 214 6.78 21.63 -0.12
CA LEU A 214 6.89 22.48 1.06
C LEU A 214 6.12 21.92 2.27
N VAL A 215 5.26 20.94 2.06
CA VAL A 215 4.45 20.30 3.13
C VAL A 215 5.21 19.13 3.73
N SER A 216 5.74 18.26 2.89
CA SER A 216 6.54 17.11 3.28
C SER A 216 7.93 17.26 2.67
N SER A 217 8.90 17.67 3.47
CA SER A 217 10.21 18.12 2.99
C SER A 217 10.98 17.02 2.22
N TYR A 218 11.63 17.40 1.12
CA TYR A 218 12.36 16.47 0.27
C TYR A 218 13.71 16.04 0.87
N LYS A 219 14.57 16.99 1.28
CA LYS A 219 15.98 16.67 1.67
C LYS A 219 16.16 16.36 3.14
N LYS A 220 15.56 17.12 4.05
CA LYS A 220 15.76 17.06 5.51
C LYS A 220 14.45 17.33 6.24
N ALA A 221 14.44 17.13 7.55
CA ALA A 221 13.28 17.50 8.38
C ALA A 221 12.84 18.95 8.11
N GLY A 222 11.54 19.16 7.99
CA GLY A 222 10.95 20.47 7.71
C GLY A 222 9.48 20.36 7.32
N GLY A 223 8.77 21.49 7.31
CA GLY A 223 7.32 21.50 7.12
C GLY A 223 6.63 20.70 8.22
N PHE A 224 5.87 19.68 7.82
CA PHE A 224 5.20 18.76 8.74
C PHE A 224 5.92 17.40 8.85
N SER A 225 7.18 17.31 8.44
CA SER A 225 7.93 16.06 8.39
C SER A 225 9.07 16.03 9.40
N THR A 226 9.22 14.88 10.07
CA THR A 226 10.28 14.60 11.03
C THR A 226 11.62 14.30 10.36
N MET A 227 11.57 13.94 9.06
CA MET A 227 12.74 13.70 8.21
C MET A 227 12.42 14.08 6.76
N GLY A 228 13.42 14.20 5.91
CA GLY A 228 13.24 14.38 4.48
C GLY A 228 12.95 13.06 3.76
N ALA A 229 12.34 13.13 2.58
CA ALA A 229 12.03 11.95 1.77
C ALA A 229 13.29 11.17 1.37
N VAL A 230 14.40 11.83 1.06
CA VAL A 230 15.69 11.17 0.77
C VAL A 230 16.21 10.41 1.99
N GLN A 231 16.05 10.99 3.20
CA GLN A 231 16.42 10.30 4.44
C GLN A 231 15.50 9.09 4.68
N MET A 232 14.22 9.23 4.37
CA MET A 232 13.26 8.12 4.46
C MET A 232 13.61 6.96 3.51
N PHE A 233 14.01 7.25 2.28
CA PHE A 233 14.47 6.23 1.32
C PHE A 233 15.65 5.43 1.87
N SER A 234 16.67 6.11 2.41
CA SER A 234 17.82 5.46 3.05
C SER A 234 17.43 4.66 4.29
N LEU A 235 16.52 5.19 5.12
CA LEU A 235 15.99 4.50 6.30
C LEU A 235 15.24 3.23 5.91
N TRP A 236 14.37 3.30 4.89
CA TRP A 236 13.60 2.15 4.45
C TRP A 236 14.47 1.06 3.84
N ALA A 237 15.49 1.45 3.06
CA ALA A 237 16.50 0.52 2.57
C ALA A 237 17.25 -0.20 3.73
N LYS A 238 17.62 0.54 4.79
CA LYS A 238 18.21 -0.05 5.99
C LYS A 238 17.27 -1.03 6.69
N LYS A 239 15.97 -0.68 6.84
CA LYS A 239 14.95 -1.55 7.44
C LYS A 239 14.78 -2.86 6.66
N ASN A 240 14.91 -2.81 5.36
CA ASN A 240 14.83 -3.95 4.45
C ASN A 240 16.18 -4.62 4.19
N GLN A 241 17.21 -4.30 4.99
CA GLN A 241 18.55 -4.90 4.92
C GLN A 241 19.18 -4.84 3.52
N CYS A 242 18.90 -3.76 2.78
CA CYS A 242 19.43 -3.57 1.43
C CYS A 242 20.94 -3.40 1.45
N LYS A 243 21.63 -3.96 0.46
CA LYS A 243 23.09 -3.90 0.28
C LYS A 243 23.44 -3.05 -0.93
N GLY A 244 24.66 -2.49 -0.91
CA GLY A 244 25.18 -1.68 -2.00
C GLY A 244 24.61 -0.25 -2.02
N LYS A 245 24.60 0.34 -3.22
CA LYS A 245 24.06 1.67 -3.50
C LYS A 245 22.86 1.56 -4.41
N PRO A 246 21.90 2.50 -4.36
CA PRO A 246 20.81 2.51 -5.32
C PRO A 246 21.35 2.81 -6.72
N ILE A 247 20.66 2.29 -7.73
CA ILE A 247 20.93 2.55 -9.14
C ILE A 247 19.70 3.20 -9.78
N VAL A 248 19.91 3.99 -10.83
CA VAL A 248 18.82 4.58 -11.61
C VAL A 248 18.12 3.44 -12.39
N THR A 249 16.84 3.24 -12.12
CA THR A 249 16.01 2.20 -12.76
C THR A 249 14.94 2.76 -13.69
N PHE A 250 14.70 4.07 -13.60
CA PHE A 250 13.81 4.78 -14.52
C PHE A 250 14.30 6.23 -14.67
N GLN A 251 14.27 6.75 -15.90
CA GLN A 251 14.58 8.14 -16.24
C GLN A 251 13.58 8.64 -17.28
N GLY A 252 12.79 9.63 -16.88
CA GLY A 252 11.86 10.35 -17.76
C GLY A 252 12.10 11.85 -17.69
N ASP A 253 11.26 12.62 -18.39
CA ASP A 253 11.27 14.08 -18.24
C ASP A 253 10.79 14.44 -16.82
N LYS A 254 11.61 15.16 -16.07
CA LYS A 254 11.36 15.59 -14.67
C LYS A 254 11.13 14.46 -13.66
N VAL A 255 11.29 13.20 -14.02
CA VAL A 255 11.15 12.08 -13.08
C VAL A 255 12.34 11.14 -13.21
N SER A 256 12.98 10.85 -12.10
CA SER A 256 14.03 9.85 -11.99
C SER A 256 13.71 8.93 -10.82
N CYS A 257 13.80 7.60 -11.04
CA CYS A 257 13.66 6.64 -9.97
C CYS A 257 14.97 5.89 -9.74
N GLU A 258 15.35 5.79 -8.47
CA GLU A 258 16.49 5.00 -8.01
C GLU A 258 15.98 3.82 -7.19
N SER A 259 16.62 2.66 -7.32
CA SER A 259 16.24 1.44 -6.61
C SER A 259 17.43 0.77 -5.92
N TYR A 260 17.21 0.32 -4.69
CA TYR A 260 17.99 -0.76 -4.10
C TYR A 260 17.36 -2.09 -4.53
N LEU A 261 18.14 -2.94 -5.21
CA LEU A 261 17.68 -4.22 -5.75
C LEU A 261 18.13 -5.44 -4.93
N SER A 262 19.12 -5.26 -4.03
CA SER A 262 19.67 -6.34 -3.21
C SER A 262 19.23 -6.18 -1.75
N CYS A 263 17.96 -6.43 -1.47
CA CYS A 263 17.36 -6.34 -0.14
C CYS A 263 16.95 -7.74 0.36
N ALA A 264 16.62 -7.84 1.66
CA ALA A 264 16.13 -9.08 2.24
C ALA A 264 14.85 -9.57 1.52
N GLU A 265 14.65 -10.88 1.47
CA GLU A 265 13.46 -11.55 0.91
C GLU A 265 13.12 -11.11 -0.53
N GLY A 266 14.11 -10.65 -1.31
CA GLY A 266 13.90 -10.19 -2.69
C GLY A 266 13.16 -8.85 -2.83
N ALA A 267 13.05 -8.08 -1.74
CA ALA A 267 12.42 -6.77 -1.79
C ALA A 267 13.19 -5.79 -2.70
N GLU A 268 12.46 -4.90 -3.37
CA GLU A 268 12.98 -3.72 -4.03
C GLU A 268 12.53 -2.47 -3.29
N ILE A 269 13.47 -1.54 -3.03
CA ILE A 269 13.16 -0.24 -2.45
C ILE A 269 13.43 0.83 -3.50
N LYS A 270 12.35 1.36 -4.08
CA LYS A 270 12.37 2.33 -5.16
C LYS A 270 11.94 3.71 -4.68
N PHE A 271 12.65 4.75 -5.12
CA PHE A 271 12.32 6.14 -4.82
C PHE A 271 12.31 6.97 -6.12
N CYS A 272 11.16 7.54 -6.42
CA CYS A 272 10.94 8.37 -7.60
C CYS A 272 10.92 9.85 -7.22
N THR A 273 11.91 10.57 -7.67
CA THR A 273 12.04 12.03 -7.53
C THR A 273 11.34 12.73 -8.67
N ILE A 274 10.49 13.70 -8.36
CA ILE A 274 9.84 14.57 -9.34
C ILE A 274 10.52 15.94 -9.26
N ASP A 275 11.30 16.31 -10.28
CA ASP A 275 12.00 17.61 -10.31
C ASP A 275 10.99 18.75 -10.34
N ARG A 276 11.17 19.72 -9.43
CA ARG A 276 10.27 20.84 -9.18
C ARG A 276 8.83 20.43 -8.90
N GLY A 277 8.56 19.15 -8.60
CA GLY A 277 7.25 18.69 -8.19
C GLY A 277 6.89 19.21 -6.79
N GLY A 278 5.63 19.63 -6.64
CA GLY A 278 5.07 20.04 -5.35
C GLY A 278 4.50 18.86 -4.54
N HIS A 279 3.61 19.18 -3.59
CA HIS A 279 2.89 18.20 -2.77
C HIS A 279 1.72 17.58 -3.55
N CYS A 280 2.00 16.61 -4.42
CA CYS A 280 1.10 16.13 -5.46
C CYS A 280 1.11 14.62 -5.64
N TRP A 281 -0.01 14.09 -6.17
CA TRP A 281 -0.04 12.76 -6.78
C TRP A 281 0.67 12.78 -8.14
N PRO A 282 1.56 11.84 -8.47
CA PRO A 282 2.36 11.86 -9.69
C PRO A 282 1.49 11.74 -10.95
N GLY A 283 1.73 12.61 -11.92
CA GLY A 283 0.99 12.63 -13.20
C GLY A 283 -0.37 13.28 -13.15
N ARG A 284 -0.81 13.83 -12.00
CA ARG A 284 -2.12 14.50 -11.88
C ARG A 284 -1.97 16.00 -11.73
N LEU A 285 -2.54 16.74 -12.66
CA LEU A 285 -2.56 18.21 -12.69
C LEU A 285 -3.88 18.74 -12.10
N GLY A 286 -3.84 19.91 -11.50
CA GLY A 286 -5.05 20.70 -11.25
C GLY A 286 -5.70 20.58 -9.89
N PHE A 287 -5.18 19.77 -8.97
CA PHE A 287 -5.74 19.62 -7.61
C PHE A 287 -4.81 20.22 -6.54
N GLY A 288 -5.32 21.13 -5.73
CA GLY A 288 -4.62 21.67 -4.55
C GLY A 288 -3.29 22.36 -4.88
N SER A 289 -2.23 22.00 -4.16
CA SER A 289 -0.87 22.52 -4.34
C SER A 289 -0.17 22.05 -5.64
N CYS A 290 -0.83 21.24 -6.46
CA CYS A 290 -0.31 20.71 -7.72
C CYS A 290 -0.24 21.75 -8.87
N ARG A 291 -0.59 23.00 -8.62
CA ARG A 291 -0.57 24.06 -9.66
C ARG A 291 0.83 24.46 -10.10
N LEU A 292 1.84 24.18 -9.29
CA LEU A 292 3.25 24.52 -9.56
C LEU A 292 4.06 23.21 -9.65
N GLY A 293 4.66 22.93 -10.81
CA GLY A 293 5.68 21.90 -10.96
C GLY A 293 5.18 20.46 -10.95
N ALA A 294 3.92 20.19 -11.29
CA ALA A 294 3.48 18.81 -11.47
C ALA A 294 4.16 18.18 -12.69
N SER A 295 4.68 16.95 -12.52
CA SER A 295 5.11 16.16 -13.66
C SER A 295 3.88 15.61 -14.38
N SER A 296 3.71 15.98 -15.63
CA SER A 296 2.58 15.54 -16.46
C SER A 296 2.89 14.32 -17.31
N ASN A 297 4.15 13.88 -17.37
CA ASN A 297 4.61 12.93 -18.38
C ASN A 297 4.67 11.50 -17.89
N ILE A 298 4.12 11.21 -16.70
CA ILE A 298 4.00 9.86 -16.16
C ILE A 298 2.58 9.61 -15.67
N ASN A 299 2.13 8.37 -15.72
CA ASN A 299 0.98 7.90 -14.97
C ASN A 299 1.48 7.27 -13.66
N GLY A 300 1.50 8.05 -12.57
CA GLY A 300 2.00 7.59 -11.28
C GLY A 300 1.18 6.43 -10.73
N SER A 301 -0.12 6.39 -10.99
CA SER A 301 -0.98 5.28 -10.56
C SER A 301 -0.64 3.98 -11.28
N GLU A 302 -0.39 4.01 -12.59
CA GLU A 302 0.08 2.84 -13.33
C GLU A 302 1.46 2.38 -12.84
N MET A 303 2.41 3.30 -12.62
CA MET A 303 3.73 2.96 -12.08
C MET A 303 3.65 2.33 -10.68
N ILE A 304 2.75 2.84 -9.82
CA ILE A 304 2.49 2.27 -8.50
C ILE A 304 1.97 0.84 -8.63
N VAL A 305 0.94 0.63 -9.45
CA VAL A 305 0.30 -0.68 -9.61
C VAL A 305 1.26 -1.68 -10.26
N ASP A 306 2.00 -1.27 -11.30
CA ASP A 306 3.00 -2.13 -11.96
C ASP A 306 4.12 -2.57 -11.01
N PHE A 307 4.50 -1.72 -10.06
CA PHE A 307 5.45 -2.08 -9.02
C PHE A 307 4.82 -3.03 -7.99
N LEU A 308 3.67 -2.68 -7.43
CA LEU A 308 3.03 -3.46 -6.36
C LEU A 308 2.73 -4.89 -6.78
N LEU A 309 2.18 -5.08 -7.98
CA LEU A 309 1.77 -6.41 -8.48
C LEU A 309 2.93 -7.39 -8.70
N GLN A 310 4.20 -6.94 -8.67
CA GLN A 310 5.38 -7.80 -8.74
C GLN A 310 5.63 -8.58 -7.46
N PHE A 311 5.06 -8.17 -6.34
CA PHE A 311 5.34 -8.74 -5.03
C PHE A 311 4.13 -9.47 -4.48
N GLU A 312 4.39 -10.53 -3.77
CA GLU A 312 3.40 -11.24 -2.98
C GLU A 312 4.00 -11.58 -1.62
N ARG A 313 3.15 -11.71 -0.64
CA ARG A 313 3.56 -12.09 0.70
C ARG A 313 3.91 -13.58 0.72
N SER A 314 5.08 -13.89 1.26
CA SER A 314 5.54 -15.27 1.51
C SER A 314 4.75 -15.95 2.62
#